data_f2acc92d2d58d257ffa4a317f7ee7047
#
_entry.id   f2acc92d2d58d257ffa4a317f7ee7047
#
_cell.length_a   1.000
_cell.length_b   1.000
_cell.length_c   1.000
_cell.angle_alpha   90.00
_cell.angle_beta   90.00
_cell.angle_gamma   90.00
#
_symmetry.space_group_name_H-M   'P 1'
#
loop_
_entity.id
_entity.type
_entity.pdbx_description
1 polymer ?
#
loop_
_entity_poly.entity_id
_entity_poly.type
_entity_poly.pdbx_seq_one_letter_code
_entity_poly.pdbx_strand_id
1 'polypeptide(L)'
;MQAQTANIGSQKVISAHYAWYALGLLTVVYLLNFLDRMLIYILFTPIKSEMKFSDVELALLSSTSFIIFYTILGIPFGRLADRISRKTLIAIGLASWSIFSGLTGFAVDFWTIFLCRVGVGIGEATLGPAALSLLSDYFPRERRATVQGIYSSAIALGSGLAFLLGGAIAQAIGWRYAFYFLGFPGVLVALLVAALIEPERGQSEIKTQHASQPQAPVHWHALYKMPKIWFHHGGYALFNVASASVAAWLTVFFVRVHQLSLVEVGTWFGLAMIVGGIIGIVGGGYLADRFRETATGGRMKLASLSAAASACCWALMLFSNNLPLLLALNFLLIGFSLSWLGPSFADLNDIAAPNMRGLAVGIYFFLVNLAGYGLAPLLIGALNDYWNVSTHPEVMRLSLLVCPVACVLATIVLGIGSRNMNNS
;
A
#
# COMPACT_ATOMS: atom_id res chain seq x y z
N MET A 1 29.16 54.29 5.79
CA MET A 1 29.23 53.23 4.76
C MET A 1 29.88 52.02 5.41
N GLN A 2 29.13 51.17 6.08
CA GLN A 2 29.61 49.90 6.63
C GLN A 2 28.93 48.81 5.83
N ALA A 3 29.71 48.01 5.11
CA ALA A 3 29.28 46.89 4.32
C ALA A 3 28.79 45.78 5.27
N GLN A 4 27.51 45.47 5.24
CA GLN A 4 26.99 44.24 5.76
C GLN A 4 27.45 43.08 4.85
N THR A 5 28.55 42.45 5.23
CA THR A 5 28.92 41.13 4.69
C THR A 5 27.88 40.14 5.16
N ALA A 6 26.92 39.84 4.29
CA ALA A 6 25.99 38.72 4.49
C ALA A 6 26.79 37.43 4.61
N ASN A 7 26.72 36.82 5.78
CA ASN A 7 27.27 35.52 6.08
C ASN A 7 26.51 34.50 5.24
N ILE A 8 26.96 34.24 4.01
CA ILE A 8 26.48 33.15 3.16
C ILE A 8 27.03 31.88 3.80
N GLY A 9 26.25 31.34 4.78
CA GLY A 9 26.51 30.03 5.35
C GLY A 9 26.71 29.04 4.21
N SER A 10 27.80 28.30 4.24
CA SER A 10 28.19 27.32 3.24
C SER A 10 27.03 26.32 3.00
N GLN A 11 26.25 26.59 1.98
CA GLN A 11 25.24 25.62 1.50
C GLN A 11 25.99 24.32 1.17
N LYS A 12 25.75 23.28 1.94
CA LYS A 12 26.25 21.94 1.60
C LYS A 12 25.57 21.50 0.30
N VAL A 13 26.22 21.73 -0.82
CA VAL A 13 25.77 21.24 -2.13
C VAL A 13 25.79 19.72 -2.07
N ILE A 14 24.61 19.11 -2.07
CA ILE A 14 24.48 17.66 -2.07
C ILE A 14 24.86 17.15 -3.46
N SER A 15 25.87 16.27 -3.53
CA SER A 15 26.29 15.67 -4.79
C SER A 15 25.19 14.78 -5.38
N ALA A 16 25.15 14.67 -6.71
CA ALA A 16 24.20 13.78 -7.39
C ALA A 16 24.34 12.32 -6.92
N HIS A 17 25.56 11.84 -6.71
CA HIS A 17 25.81 10.50 -6.20
C HIS A 17 25.19 10.28 -4.81
N TYR A 18 25.30 11.27 -3.94
CA TYR A 18 24.69 11.20 -2.61
C TYR A 18 23.15 11.18 -2.68
N ALA A 19 22.55 11.95 -3.58
CA ALA A 19 21.10 11.92 -3.79
C ALA A 19 20.61 10.53 -4.23
N TRP A 20 21.34 9.86 -5.13
CA TRP A 20 21.02 8.47 -5.53
C TRP A 20 21.24 7.47 -4.40
N TYR A 21 22.27 7.63 -3.57
CA TYR A 21 22.45 6.84 -2.36
C TYR A 21 21.26 6.99 -1.39
N ALA A 22 20.85 8.24 -1.15
CA ALA A 22 19.69 8.52 -0.30
C ALA A 22 18.39 7.91 -0.85
N LEU A 23 18.18 7.98 -2.18
CA LEU A 23 17.06 7.30 -2.84
C LEU A 23 17.12 5.78 -2.62
N GLY A 24 18.28 5.17 -2.84
CA GLY A 24 18.46 3.72 -2.62
C GLY A 24 18.15 3.33 -1.19
N LEU A 25 18.66 4.07 -0.21
CA LEU A 25 18.41 3.80 1.21
C LEU A 25 16.92 3.99 1.56
N LEU A 26 16.26 5.06 1.11
CA LEU A 26 14.84 5.28 1.35
C LEU A 26 13.97 4.24 0.62
N THR A 27 14.40 3.74 -0.54
CA THR A 27 13.74 2.63 -1.24
C THR A 27 13.83 1.34 -0.42
N VAL A 28 14.98 1.06 0.20
CA VAL A 28 15.13 -0.08 1.14
C VAL A 28 14.21 0.10 2.36
N VAL A 29 14.12 1.31 2.93
CA VAL A 29 13.18 1.60 4.03
C VAL A 29 11.74 1.30 3.62
N TYR A 30 11.33 1.72 2.41
CA TYR A 30 9.98 1.50 1.91
C TYR A 30 9.72 0.02 1.56
N LEU A 31 10.77 -0.69 1.13
CA LEU A 31 10.73 -2.14 0.94
C LEU A 31 10.48 -2.86 2.27
N LEU A 32 11.22 -2.51 3.34
CA LEU A 32 11.02 -3.06 4.69
C LEU A 32 9.61 -2.75 5.21
N ASN A 33 9.09 -1.56 4.95
CA ASN A 33 7.73 -1.18 5.32
C ASN A 33 6.69 -2.14 4.72
N PHE A 34 6.74 -2.41 3.41
CA PHE A 34 5.82 -3.35 2.77
C PHE A 34 6.08 -4.81 3.15
N LEU A 35 7.34 -5.17 3.40
CA LEU A 35 7.70 -6.49 3.89
C LEU A 35 7.05 -6.77 5.26
N ASP A 36 7.21 -5.89 6.23
CA ASP A 36 6.62 -6.03 7.56
C ASP A 36 5.08 -6.05 7.52
N ARG A 37 4.50 -5.21 6.65
CA ARG A 37 3.04 -5.15 6.47
C ARG A 37 2.46 -6.43 5.91
N MET A 38 3.12 -7.04 4.92
CA MET A 38 2.62 -8.22 4.21
C MET A 38 2.98 -9.54 4.91
N LEU A 39 4.01 -9.54 5.76
CA LEU A 39 4.51 -10.73 6.42
C LEU A 39 3.42 -11.50 7.19
N ILE A 40 2.57 -10.81 7.93
CA ILE A 40 1.55 -11.44 8.75
C ILE A 40 0.57 -12.29 7.94
N TYR A 41 0.30 -11.93 6.68
CA TYR A 41 -0.70 -12.62 5.86
C TYR A 41 -0.28 -14.05 5.49
N ILE A 42 0.99 -14.28 5.11
CA ILE A 42 1.49 -15.63 4.82
C ILE A 42 1.55 -16.48 6.10
N LEU A 43 1.62 -15.83 7.27
CA LEU A 43 1.71 -16.48 8.57
C LEU A 43 0.35 -16.78 9.23
N PHE A 44 -0.78 -16.41 8.60
CA PHE A 44 -2.12 -16.63 9.14
C PHE A 44 -2.36 -18.09 9.56
N THR A 45 -2.04 -19.02 8.67
CA THR A 45 -2.28 -20.45 8.93
C THR A 45 -1.45 -20.99 10.12
N PRO A 46 -0.13 -20.80 10.18
CA PRO A 46 0.66 -21.26 11.33
C PRO A 46 0.32 -20.51 12.63
N ILE A 47 0.03 -19.22 12.60
CA ILE A 47 -0.43 -18.48 13.79
C ILE A 47 -1.76 -19.04 14.29
N LYS A 48 -2.74 -19.25 13.39
CA LYS A 48 -4.03 -19.85 13.75
C LYS A 48 -3.87 -21.23 14.37
N SER A 49 -3.04 -22.08 13.80
CA SER A 49 -2.86 -23.46 14.28
C SER A 49 -2.29 -23.52 15.70
N GLU A 50 -1.38 -22.60 16.03
CA GLU A 50 -0.73 -22.57 17.33
C GLU A 50 -1.55 -21.80 18.38
N MET A 51 -2.02 -20.60 18.02
CA MET A 51 -2.72 -19.70 18.94
C MET A 51 -4.22 -19.96 19.05
N LYS A 52 -4.77 -20.82 18.17
CA LYS A 52 -6.21 -21.16 18.12
C LYS A 52 -7.13 -19.97 17.85
N PHE A 53 -6.65 -18.96 17.15
CA PHE A 53 -7.45 -17.79 16.80
C PHE A 53 -8.53 -18.10 15.78
N SER A 54 -9.64 -17.38 15.87
CA SER A 54 -10.67 -17.31 14.84
C SER A 54 -10.15 -16.57 13.60
N ASP A 55 -10.85 -16.68 12.47
CA ASP A 55 -10.49 -15.95 11.27
C ASP A 55 -10.79 -14.44 11.42
N VAL A 56 -11.79 -14.07 12.23
CA VAL A 56 -12.04 -12.66 12.62
C VAL A 56 -10.86 -12.09 13.41
N GLU A 57 -10.33 -12.82 14.39
CA GLU A 57 -9.16 -12.39 15.16
C GLU A 57 -7.93 -12.18 14.28
N LEU A 58 -7.67 -13.08 13.33
CA LEU A 58 -6.59 -12.92 12.36
C LEU A 58 -6.78 -11.67 11.50
N ALA A 59 -8.00 -11.41 11.03
CA ALA A 59 -8.31 -10.20 10.26
C ALA A 59 -8.13 -8.93 11.10
N LEU A 60 -8.55 -8.93 12.36
CA LEU A 60 -8.31 -7.82 13.29
C LEU A 60 -6.82 -7.55 13.48
N LEU A 61 -6.01 -8.60 13.67
CA LEU A 61 -4.57 -8.50 13.89
C LEU A 61 -3.81 -7.98 12.67
N SER A 62 -4.22 -8.37 11.46
CA SER A 62 -3.47 -8.05 10.24
C SER A 62 -3.79 -6.68 9.67
N SER A 63 -5.05 -6.29 9.73
CA SER A 63 -5.55 -5.15 8.98
C SER A 63 -6.03 -4.03 9.90
N THR A 64 -7.02 -4.32 10.73
CA THR A 64 -7.74 -3.28 11.50
C THR A 64 -6.86 -2.65 12.55
N SER A 65 -6.07 -3.44 13.29
CA SER A 65 -5.13 -2.95 14.30
C SER A 65 -4.08 -2.01 13.73
N PHE A 66 -3.68 -2.24 12.48
CA PHE A 66 -2.69 -1.46 11.78
C PHE A 66 -3.30 -0.22 11.11
N ILE A 67 -4.35 -0.43 10.24
CA ILE A 67 -4.82 0.61 9.32
C ILE A 67 -5.46 1.81 10.02
N ILE A 68 -6.13 1.58 11.15
CA ILE A 68 -6.75 2.65 11.94
C ILE A 68 -5.67 3.61 12.43
N PHE A 69 -4.63 3.11 13.09
CA PHE A 69 -3.58 3.95 13.66
C PHE A 69 -2.70 4.57 12.56
N TYR A 70 -2.38 3.82 11.51
CA TYR A 70 -1.67 4.33 10.34
C TYR A 70 -2.40 5.52 9.70
N THR A 71 -3.71 5.40 9.49
CA THR A 71 -4.51 6.44 8.82
C THR A 71 -4.72 7.67 9.69
N ILE A 72 -5.08 7.47 10.97
CA ILE A 72 -5.34 8.58 11.91
C ILE A 72 -4.05 9.37 12.17
N LEU A 73 -2.93 8.68 12.39
CA LEU A 73 -1.66 9.31 12.73
C LEU A 73 -0.89 9.85 11.53
N GLY A 74 -1.23 9.44 10.32
CA GLY A 74 -0.64 10.00 9.09
C GLY A 74 -0.79 11.52 8.98
N ILE A 75 -1.93 12.08 9.45
CA ILE A 75 -2.16 13.54 9.43
C ILE A 75 -1.25 14.28 10.43
N PRO A 76 -1.22 13.95 11.74
CA PRO A 76 -0.32 14.62 12.68
C PRO A 76 1.16 14.39 12.36
N PHE A 77 1.57 13.21 11.87
CA PHE A 77 2.94 12.99 11.44
C PHE A 77 3.31 13.74 10.16
N GLY A 78 2.38 13.96 9.24
CA GLY A 78 2.57 14.87 8.11
C GLY A 78 2.92 16.29 8.58
N ARG A 79 2.15 16.84 9.54
CA ARG A 79 2.43 18.16 10.15
C ARG A 79 3.75 18.17 10.93
N LEU A 80 4.08 17.06 11.58
CA LEU A 80 5.33 16.94 12.31
C LEU A 80 6.53 16.91 11.35
N ALA A 81 6.41 16.21 10.20
CA ALA A 81 7.40 16.21 9.14
C ALA A 81 7.71 17.61 8.58
N ASP A 82 6.74 18.56 8.67
CA ASP A 82 6.95 19.94 8.28
C ASP A 82 7.77 20.75 9.32
N ARG A 83 7.83 20.29 10.57
CA ARG A 83 8.41 21.05 11.71
C ARG A 83 9.77 20.53 12.17
N ILE A 84 9.99 19.24 12.11
CA ILE A 84 11.22 18.58 12.59
C ILE A 84 12.04 18.03 11.42
N SER A 85 13.24 17.55 11.71
CA SER A 85 14.09 16.84 10.74
C SER A 85 13.36 15.59 10.20
N ARG A 86 13.18 15.52 8.86
CA ARG A 86 12.48 14.43 8.18
C ARG A 86 13.24 13.11 8.31
N LYS A 87 14.58 13.13 8.18
CA LYS A 87 15.40 11.94 8.38
C LYS A 87 15.27 11.39 9.80
N THR A 88 15.20 12.27 10.81
CA THR A 88 15.04 11.87 12.21
C THR A 88 13.67 11.24 12.43
N LEU A 89 12.61 11.82 11.85
CA LEU A 89 11.26 11.28 11.93
C LEU A 89 11.18 9.89 11.28
N ILE A 90 11.78 9.71 10.10
CA ILE A 90 11.84 8.41 9.41
C ILE A 90 12.65 7.40 10.24
N ALA A 91 13.81 7.80 10.78
CA ALA A 91 14.66 6.90 11.55
C ALA A 91 13.99 6.40 12.83
N ILE A 92 13.35 7.31 13.59
CA ILE A 92 12.59 6.95 14.80
C ILE A 92 11.40 6.05 14.43
N GLY A 93 10.64 6.39 13.41
CA GLY A 93 9.54 5.58 12.92
C GLY A 93 10.00 4.18 12.50
N LEU A 94 11.06 4.08 11.68
CA LEU A 94 11.64 2.82 11.23
C LEU A 94 12.12 1.96 12.40
N ALA A 95 12.87 2.54 13.34
CA ALA A 95 13.32 1.80 14.53
C ALA A 95 12.12 1.29 15.34
N SER A 96 11.10 2.15 15.55
CA SER A 96 9.89 1.81 16.29
C SER A 96 9.14 0.64 15.65
N TRP A 97 8.76 0.76 14.36
CA TRP A 97 7.99 -0.34 13.74
C TRP A 97 8.80 -1.62 13.60
N SER A 98 10.12 -1.54 13.36
CA SER A 98 10.97 -2.72 13.27
C SER A 98 11.10 -3.46 14.62
N ILE A 99 11.18 -2.71 15.72
CA ILE A 99 11.16 -3.30 17.07
C ILE A 99 9.80 -3.99 17.31
N PHE A 100 8.68 -3.32 17.05
CA PHE A 100 7.36 -3.91 17.25
C PHE A 100 7.10 -5.10 16.31
N SER A 101 7.57 -5.04 15.07
CA SER A 101 7.52 -6.17 14.13
C SER A 101 8.29 -7.38 14.69
N GLY A 102 9.54 -7.19 15.11
CA GLY A 102 10.35 -8.24 15.73
C GLY A 102 9.74 -8.78 17.03
N LEU A 103 9.20 -7.89 17.89
CA LEU A 103 8.52 -8.26 19.13
C LEU A 103 7.28 -9.12 18.90
N THR A 104 6.63 -9.03 17.74
CA THR A 104 5.51 -9.91 17.37
C THR A 104 5.91 -11.39 17.46
N GLY A 105 7.17 -11.74 17.21
CA GLY A 105 7.67 -13.10 17.34
C GLY A 105 7.69 -13.65 18.80
N PHE A 106 7.67 -12.78 19.82
CA PHE A 106 7.57 -13.16 21.23
C PHE A 106 6.13 -13.24 21.74
N ALA A 107 5.14 -12.97 20.88
CA ALA A 107 3.75 -12.93 21.30
C ALA A 107 3.24 -14.28 21.81
N VAL A 108 2.46 -14.24 22.88
CA VAL A 108 1.87 -15.41 23.55
C VAL A 108 0.35 -15.44 23.47
N ASP A 109 -0.27 -14.29 23.11
CA ASP A 109 -1.72 -14.13 23.01
C ASP A 109 -2.12 -13.09 21.94
N PHE A 110 -3.44 -12.93 21.77
CA PHE A 110 -4.05 -11.99 20.85
C PHE A 110 -3.61 -10.54 21.13
N TRP A 111 -3.67 -10.11 22.37
CA TRP A 111 -3.40 -8.73 22.75
C TRP A 111 -1.95 -8.33 22.55
N THR A 112 -1.03 -9.26 22.77
CA THR A 112 0.41 -9.02 22.52
C THR A 112 0.65 -8.77 21.03
N ILE A 113 0.09 -9.60 20.14
CA ILE A 113 0.19 -9.37 18.69
C ILE A 113 -0.50 -8.06 18.32
N PHE A 114 -1.71 -7.81 18.85
CA PHE A 114 -2.48 -6.61 18.56
C PHE A 114 -1.71 -5.33 18.89
N LEU A 115 -1.14 -5.24 20.09
CA LEU A 115 -0.35 -4.08 20.51
C LEU A 115 0.92 -3.91 19.67
N CYS A 116 1.59 -5.00 19.31
CA CYS A 116 2.72 -4.95 18.38
C CYS A 116 2.28 -4.40 17.01
N ARG A 117 1.14 -4.85 16.45
CA ARG A 117 0.60 -4.36 15.18
C ARG A 117 0.19 -2.88 15.24
N VAL A 118 -0.36 -2.43 16.37
CA VAL A 118 -0.62 -1.00 16.61
C VAL A 118 0.70 -0.22 16.58
N GLY A 119 1.72 -0.70 17.28
CA GLY A 119 3.06 -0.08 17.30
C GLY A 119 3.70 0.00 15.91
N VAL A 120 3.56 -1.06 15.09
CA VAL A 120 3.97 -1.05 13.69
C VAL A 120 3.22 0.04 12.92
N GLY A 121 1.88 0.11 13.03
CA GLY A 121 1.06 1.10 12.34
C GLY A 121 1.43 2.55 12.70
N ILE A 122 1.71 2.81 13.98
CA ILE A 122 2.18 4.13 14.46
C ILE A 122 3.52 4.48 13.82
N GLY A 123 4.49 3.56 13.87
CA GLY A 123 5.83 3.79 13.32
C GLY A 123 5.79 4.03 11.80
N GLU A 124 5.07 3.21 11.06
CA GLU A 124 4.96 3.31 9.59
C GLU A 124 4.28 4.61 9.11
N ALA A 125 3.37 5.17 9.89
CA ALA A 125 2.68 6.41 9.54
C ALA A 125 3.62 7.62 9.41
N THR A 126 4.84 7.55 9.94
CA THR A 126 5.86 8.61 9.82
C THR A 126 6.50 8.67 8.42
N LEU A 127 6.57 7.52 7.71
CA LEU A 127 7.40 7.38 6.52
C LEU A 127 6.88 8.17 5.31
N GLY A 128 5.61 7.99 4.94
CA GLY A 128 5.08 8.49 3.68
C GLY A 128 5.32 9.99 3.46
N PRO A 129 4.79 10.88 4.32
CA PRO A 129 4.95 12.32 4.17
C PRO A 129 6.41 12.77 4.21
N ALA A 130 7.20 12.22 5.14
CA ALA A 130 8.59 12.62 5.35
C ALA A 130 9.49 12.19 4.20
N ALA A 131 9.35 10.94 3.69
CA ALA A 131 10.18 10.44 2.61
C ALA A 131 9.92 11.14 1.29
N LEU A 132 8.65 11.38 0.93
CA LEU A 132 8.29 12.08 -0.30
C LEU A 132 8.81 13.52 -0.29
N SER A 133 8.67 14.24 0.82
CA SER A 133 9.21 15.59 1.01
C SER A 133 10.73 15.57 0.91
N LEU A 134 11.41 14.63 1.54
CA LEU A 134 12.87 14.52 1.52
C LEU A 134 13.40 14.25 0.10
N LEU A 135 12.78 13.32 -0.63
CA LEU A 135 13.14 12.99 -2.01
C LEU A 135 12.91 14.16 -2.97
N SER A 136 11.86 14.96 -2.76
CA SER A 136 11.59 16.13 -3.59
C SER A 136 12.68 17.21 -3.47
N ASP A 137 13.39 17.25 -2.32
CA ASP A 137 14.49 18.19 -2.10
C ASP A 137 15.85 17.64 -2.57
N TYR A 138 16.02 16.32 -2.65
CA TYR A 138 17.23 15.72 -3.23
C TYR A 138 17.29 15.81 -4.77
N PHE A 139 16.12 15.84 -5.45
CA PHE A 139 16.05 15.74 -6.90
C PHE A 139 15.28 16.90 -7.54
N PRO A 140 15.77 17.41 -8.69
CA PRO A 140 15.07 18.46 -9.44
C PRO A 140 13.75 17.93 -10.04
N ARG A 141 12.86 18.85 -10.40
CA ARG A 141 11.49 18.53 -10.86
C ARG A 141 11.46 17.55 -12.04
N GLU A 142 12.41 17.66 -12.96
CA GLU A 142 12.50 16.84 -14.18
C GLU A 142 12.76 15.36 -13.88
N ARG A 143 13.34 15.03 -12.73
CA ARG A 143 13.67 13.66 -12.31
C ARG A 143 12.68 13.07 -11.31
N ARG A 144 11.75 13.86 -10.77
CA ARG A 144 10.84 13.44 -9.70
C ARG A 144 9.98 12.20 -10.09
N ALA A 145 9.52 12.14 -11.34
CA ALA A 145 8.75 10.99 -11.81
C ALA A 145 9.56 9.69 -11.80
N THR A 146 10.80 9.72 -12.28
CA THR A 146 11.71 8.56 -12.25
C THR A 146 12.06 8.15 -10.82
N VAL A 147 12.37 9.12 -9.96
CA VAL A 147 12.66 8.90 -8.53
C VAL A 147 11.47 8.27 -7.82
N GLN A 148 10.26 8.80 -8.06
CA GLN A 148 9.03 8.24 -7.50
C GLN A 148 8.75 6.83 -8.00
N GLY A 149 9.02 6.54 -9.28
CA GLY A 149 8.90 5.20 -9.86
C GLY A 149 9.82 4.19 -9.17
N ILE A 150 11.12 4.55 -8.99
CA ILE A 150 12.10 3.71 -8.29
C ILE A 150 11.67 3.49 -6.82
N TYR A 151 11.32 4.56 -6.11
CA TYR A 151 10.84 4.48 -4.73
C TYR A 151 9.61 3.58 -4.60
N SER A 152 8.63 3.73 -5.50
CA SER A 152 7.39 2.96 -5.48
C SER A 152 7.57 1.49 -5.88
N SER A 153 8.64 1.12 -6.60
CA SER A 153 8.95 -0.28 -6.90
C SER A 153 9.14 -1.14 -5.64
N ALA A 154 9.53 -0.49 -4.54
CA ALA A 154 9.64 -1.10 -3.21
C ALA A 154 8.33 -1.77 -2.73
N ILE A 155 7.16 -1.30 -3.19
CA ILE A 155 5.85 -1.88 -2.86
C ILE A 155 5.78 -3.35 -3.32
N ALA A 156 6.03 -3.57 -4.61
CA ALA A 156 5.97 -4.91 -5.19
C ALA A 156 7.11 -5.81 -4.68
N LEU A 157 8.33 -5.26 -4.58
CA LEU A 157 9.50 -6.00 -4.10
C LEU A 157 9.34 -6.40 -2.63
N GLY A 158 8.98 -5.47 -1.74
CA GLY A 158 8.80 -5.73 -0.31
C GLY A 158 7.67 -6.71 -0.04
N SER A 159 6.52 -6.52 -0.73
CA SER A 159 5.40 -7.45 -0.62
C SER A 159 5.78 -8.86 -1.09
N GLY A 160 6.45 -8.97 -2.23
CA GLY A 160 6.87 -10.28 -2.75
C GLY A 160 7.90 -10.97 -1.86
N LEU A 161 8.89 -10.23 -1.33
CA LEU A 161 9.87 -10.77 -0.40
C LEU A 161 9.23 -11.21 0.93
N ALA A 162 8.19 -10.53 1.41
CA ALA A 162 7.45 -10.95 2.59
C ALA A 162 6.86 -12.36 2.44
N PHE A 163 6.24 -12.64 1.29
CA PHE A 163 5.70 -13.97 1.00
C PHE A 163 6.81 -15.00 0.79
N LEU A 164 7.82 -14.70 -0.02
CA LEU A 164 8.94 -15.60 -0.29
C LEU A 164 9.68 -16.00 0.98
N LEU A 165 10.22 -15.01 1.70
CA LEU A 165 11.05 -15.25 2.87
C LEU A 165 10.20 -15.67 4.07
N GLY A 166 9.04 -15.03 4.27
CA GLY A 166 8.12 -15.36 5.37
C GLY A 166 7.63 -16.80 5.30
N GLY A 167 7.21 -17.27 4.10
CA GLY A 167 6.79 -18.65 3.88
C GLY A 167 7.93 -19.65 4.11
N ALA A 168 9.13 -19.37 3.56
CA ALA A 168 10.30 -20.24 3.69
C ALA A 168 10.77 -20.37 5.16
N ILE A 169 10.91 -19.24 5.86
CA ILE A 169 11.34 -19.23 7.26
C ILE A 169 10.29 -19.90 8.15
N ALA A 170 9.00 -19.58 7.95
CA ALA A 170 7.92 -20.14 8.75
C ALA A 170 7.83 -21.66 8.61
N GLN A 171 8.03 -22.21 7.42
CA GLN A 171 8.02 -23.65 7.20
C GLN A 171 9.25 -24.35 7.76
N ALA A 172 10.44 -23.71 7.67
CA ALA A 172 11.69 -24.31 8.11
C ALA A 172 11.88 -24.33 9.64
N ILE A 173 11.57 -23.20 10.29
CA ILE A 173 11.92 -22.98 11.72
C ILE A 173 10.79 -22.33 12.54
N GLY A 174 9.65 -22.03 11.91
CA GLY A 174 8.47 -21.48 12.58
C GLY A 174 8.20 -20.00 12.32
N TRP A 175 6.93 -19.61 12.46
CA TRP A 175 6.46 -18.26 12.13
C TRP A 175 7.08 -17.15 13.00
N ARG A 176 7.44 -17.43 14.25
CA ARG A 176 8.09 -16.47 15.15
C ARG A 176 9.41 -15.98 14.59
N TYR A 177 10.22 -16.90 14.06
CA TYR A 177 11.50 -16.57 13.46
C TYR A 177 11.38 -15.70 12.22
N ALA A 178 10.27 -15.79 11.47
CA ALA A 178 10.02 -14.86 10.38
C ALA A 178 9.94 -13.41 10.87
N PHE A 179 9.28 -13.16 12.00
CA PHE A 179 9.26 -11.82 12.61
C PHE A 179 10.62 -11.39 13.15
N TYR A 180 11.40 -12.30 13.77
CA TYR A 180 12.75 -11.95 14.25
C TYR A 180 13.68 -11.56 13.11
N PHE A 181 13.76 -12.38 12.07
CA PHE A 181 14.71 -12.17 10.98
C PHE A 181 14.31 -11.08 10.00
N LEU A 182 13.04 -10.81 9.84
CA LEU A 182 12.57 -9.80 8.91
C LEU A 182 12.20 -8.47 9.58
N GLY A 183 11.77 -8.48 10.85
CA GLY A 183 11.39 -7.29 11.60
C GLY A 183 12.61 -6.54 12.16
N PHE A 184 13.44 -7.17 13.00
CA PHE A 184 14.53 -6.48 13.69
C PHE A 184 15.60 -5.82 12.80
N PRO A 185 15.97 -6.33 11.61
CA PRO A 185 17.04 -5.73 10.80
C PRO A 185 16.78 -4.27 10.42
N GLY A 186 15.52 -3.83 10.36
CA GLY A 186 15.18 -2.44 10.08
C GLY A 186 15.76 -1.46 11.13
N VAL A 187 16.01 -1.90 12.36
CA VAL A 187 16.69 -1.08 13.38
C VAL A 187 18.09 -0.65 12.93
N LEU A 188 18.83 -1.55 12.28
CA LEU A 188 20.15 -1.22 11.73
C LEU A 188 20.03 -0.22 10.57
N VAL A 189 19.03 -0.40 9.72
CA VAL A 189 18.75 0.54 8.62
C VAL A 189 18.34 1.91 9.16
N ALA A 190 17.66 1.97 10.30
CA ALA A 190 17.28 3.24 10.95
C ALA A 190 18.51 4.08 11.34
N LEU A 191 19.61 3.44 11.77
CA LEU A 191 20.87 4.13 12.07
C LEU A 191 21.48 4.76 10.80
N LEU A 192 21.40 4.05 9.66
CA LEU A 192 21.86 4.59 8.37
C LEU A 192 21.01 5.79 7.93
N VAL A 193 19.69 5.72 8.13
CA VAL A 193 18.77 6.84 7.84
C VAL A 193 19.07 8.04 8.74
N ALA A 194 19.32 7.83 10.03
CA ALA A 194 19.70 8.89 10.96
C ALA A 194 21.01 9.61 10.56
N ALA A 195 21.93 8.89 9.91
CA ALA A 195 23.20 9.43 9.40
C ALA A 195 23.06 10.21 8.09
N LEU A 196 21.90 10.18 7.41
CA LEU A 196 21.70 10.95 6.15
C LEU A 196 21.94 12.46 6.37
N ILE A 197 22.46 13.11 5.32
CA ILE A 197 22.54 14.58 5.25
C ILE A 197 21.18 15.06 4.77
N GLU A 198 20.48 15.80 5.61
CA GLU A 198 19.16 16.36 5.23
C GLU A 198 19.37 17.62 4.38
N PRO A 199 18.77 17.70 3.15
CA PRO A 199 18.77 18.90 2.35
C PRO A 199 17.91 20.01 2.99
N GLU A 200 18.23 21.26 2.72
CA GLU A 200 17.38 22.37 3.09
C GLU A 200 16.01 22.25 2.39
N ARG A 201 14.95 22.63 3.09
CA ARG A 201 13.60 22.57 2.53
C ARG A 201 13.45 23.50 1.33
N GLY A 202 12.92 22.96 0.23
CA GLY A 202 12.76 23.71 -1.02
C GLY A 202 14.06 23.92 -1.79
N GLN A 203 15.18 23.27 -1.42
CA GLN A 203 16.48 23.42 -2.07
C GLN A 203 16.44 23.14 -3.58
N SER A 204 15.60 22.21 -4.02
CA SER A 204 15.45 21.88 -5.44
C SER A 204 14.45 22.77 -6.18
N GLU A 205 13.76 23.66 -5.48
CA GLU A 205 12.85 24.64 -6.08
C GLU A 205 13.64 25.89 -6.39
N ILE A 206 14.23 25.97 -7.60
CA ILE A 206 14.78 27.19 -8.12
C ILE A 206 13.68 28.25 -8.01
N LYS A 207 14.00 29.36 -7.35
CA LYS A 207 13.17 30.53 -7.08
C LYS A 207 12.40 31.04 -8.32
N THR A 208 11.40 30.31 -8.74
CA THR A 208 10.32 30.88 -9.50
C THR A 208 9.44 31.58 -8.47
N GLN A 209 9.71 32.82 -8.20
CA GLN A 209 8.82 33.75 -7.50
C GLN A 209 7.52 33.87 -8.32
N HIS A 210 6.70 32.87 -8.30
CA HIS A 210 5.27 33.04 -8.50
C HIS A 210 4.70 33.23 -7.10
N ALA A 211 4.48 34.50 -6.77
CA ALA A 211 3.71 34.90 -5.60
C ALA A 211 2.52 33.96 -5.48
N SER A 212 2.47 33.23 -4.37
CA SER A 212 1.31 32.39 -4.04
C SER A 212 0.12 33.35 -3.98
N GLN A 213 -0.72 33.34 -5.02
CA GLN A 213 -2.01 34.03 -4.93
C GLN A 213 -2.74 33.45 -3.73
N PRO A 214 -3.39 34.29 -2.90
CA PRO A 214 -4.18 33.84 -1.79
C PRO A 214 -5.15 32.77 -2.29
N GLN A 215 -4.97 31.53 -1.85
CA GLN A 215 -5.89 30.45 -2.23
C GLN A 215 -7.26 30.76 -1.64
N ALA A 216 -8.28 30.77 -2.48
CA ALA A 216 -9.66 30.93 -2.03
C ALA A 216 -9.99 29.89 -0.93
N PRO A 217 -10.83 30.23 0.06
CA PRO A 217 -11.16 29.32 1.15
C PRO A 217 -11.73 28.00 0.59
N VAL A 218 -11.22 26.89 1.14
CA VAL A 218 -11.60 25.53 0.72
C VAL A 218 -12.99 25.21 1.25
N HIS A 219 -13.99 25.19 0.38
CA HIS A 219 -15.34 24.74 0.73
C HIS A 219 -15.46 23.22 0.45
N TRP A 220 -15.10 22.40 1.43
CA TRP A 220 -15.14 20.94 1.30
C TRP A 220 -16.50 20.38 0.83
N HIS A 221 -17.60 21.03 1.15
CA HIS A 221 -18.93 20.68 0.68
C HIS A 221 -19.07 20.75 -0.85
N ALA A 222 -18.32 21.63 -1.52
CA ALA A 222 -18.39 21.77 -2.97
C ALA A 222 -17.83 20.53 -3.67
N LEU A 223 -16.80 19.89 -3.10
CA LEU A 223 -16.20 18.65 -3.62
C LEU A 223 -17.23 17.51 -3.66
N TYR A 224 -18.02 17.36 -2.58
CA TYR A 224 -18.99 16.27 -2.45
C TYR A 224 -20.32 16.50 -3.17
N LYS A 225 -20.56 17.69 -3.67
CA LYS A 225 -21.68 17.95 -4.58
C LYS A 225 -21.41 17.44 -6.00
N MET A 226 -20.19 17.05 -6.32
CA MET A 226 -19.81 16.53 -7.64
C MET A 226 -20.05 15.01 -7.69
N PRO A 227 -21.00 14.50 -8.51
CA PRO A 227 -21.23 13.04 -8.62
C PRO A 227 -19.98 12.25 -9.01
N LYS A 228 -19.06 12.86 -9.79
CA LYS A 228 -17.80 12.25 -10.23
C LYS A 228 -16.93 11.79 -9.08
N ILE A 229 -16.90 12.53 -7.96
CA ILE A 229 -16.12 12.18 -6.76
C ILE A 229 -16.64 10.88 -6.14
N TRP A 230 -17.96 10.71 -6.08
CA TRP A 230 -18.57 9.52 -5.51
C TRP A 230 -18.31 8.27 -6.36
N PHE A 231 -18.44 8.38 -7.69
CA PHE A 231 -18.09 7.29 -8.61
C PHE A 231 -16.60 6.93 -8.51
N HIS A 232 -15.72 7.93 -8.40
CA HIS A 232 -14.30 7.72 -8.22
C HIS A 232 -14.02 7.00 -6.89
N HIS A 233 -14.37 7.61 -5.77
CA HIS A 233 -14.05 7.08 -4.45
C HIS A 233 -14.72 5.72 -4.19
N GLY A 234 -16.01 5.59 -4.50
CA GLY A 234 -16.77 4.36 -4.33
C GLY A 234 -16.29 3.23 -5.22
N GLY A 235 -16.00 3.52 -6.48
CA GLY A 235 -15.52 2.52 -7.43
C GLY A 235 -14.14 1.96 -7.07
N TYR A 236 -13.19 2.82 -6.72
CA TYR A 236 -11.86 2.37 -6.28
C TYR A 236 -11.89 1.72 -4.88
N ALA A 237 -12.77 2.16 -3.98
CA ALA A 237 -12.96 1.51 -2.69
C ALA A 237 -13.48 0.07 -2.85
N LEU A 238 -14.48 -0.13 -3.71
CA LEU A 238 -14.99 -1.46 -4.06
C LEU A 238 -13.91 -2.33 -4.71
N PHE A 239 -13.11 -1.79 -5.62
CA PHE A 239 -12.02 -2.54 -6.25
C PHE A 239 -10.97 -2.94 -5.23
N ASN A 240 -10.66 -2.06 -4.26
CA ASN A 240 -9.68 -2.37 -3.22
C ASN A 240 -10.16 -3.42 -2.24
N VAL A 241 -11.47 -3.64 -2.06
CA VAL A 241 -12.01 -4.79 -1.29
C VAL A 241 -11.43 -6.10 -1.83
N ALA A 242 -11.49 -6.31 -3.13
CA ALA A 242 -10.96 -7.52 -3.75
C ALA A 242 -9.43 -7.53 -3.79
N SER A 243 -8.78 -6.38 -4.09
CA SER A 243 -7.33 -6.26 -4.20
C SER A 243 -6.61 -6.55 -2.87
N ALA A 244 -7.10 -5.98 -1.77
CA ALA A 244 -6.55 -6.22 -0.43
C ALA A 244 -6.77 -7.67 0.04
N SER A 245 -7.88 -8.28 -0.36
CA SER A 245 -8.21 -9.66 0.00
C SER A 245 -7.29 -10.69 -0.70
N VAL A 246 -6.63 -10.34 -1.81
CA VAL A 246 -5.61 -11.18 -2.45
C VAL A 246 -4.49 -11.52 -1.46
N ALA A 247 -3.92 -10.53 -0.81
CA ALA A 247 -2.84 -10.75 0.15
C ALA A 247 -3.33 -11.48 1.42
N ALA A 248 -4.51 -11.11 1.93
CA ALA A 248 -5.01 -11.59 3.21
C ALA A 248 -5.57 -13.03 3.14
N TRP A 249 -6.41 -13.30 2.18
CA TRP A 249 -7.20 -14.54 2.19
C TRP A 249 -6.92 -15.49 1.05
N LEU A 250 -6.40 -15.02 -0.09
CA LEU A 250 -6.09 -15.92 -1.19
C LEU A 250 -4.90 -16.85 -0.85
N THR A 251 -3.92 -16.36 -0.07
CA THR A 251 -2.84 -17.20 0.46
C THR A 251 -3.38 -18.31 1.36
N VAL A 252 -4.32 -17.97 2.25
CA VAL A 252 -4.99 -18.92 3.14
C VAL A 252 -5.81 -19.94 2.35
N PHE A 253 -6.49 -19.49 1.28
CA PHE A 253 -7.24 -20.36 0.37
C PHE A 253 -6.34 -21.40 -0.29
N PHE A 254 -5.17 -21.02 -0.78
CA PHE A 254 -4.21 -21.95 -1.36
C PHE A 254 -3.68 -22.97 -0.33
N VAL A 255 -3.42 -22.53 0.90
CA VAL A 255 -2.98 -23.46 1.97
C VAL A 255 -4.10 -24.39 2.42
N ARG A 256 -5.31 -23.85 2.72
CA ARG A 256 -6.39 -24.64 3.33
C ARG A 256 -7.15 -25.50 2.34
N VAL A 257 -7.49 -24.96 1.16
CA VAL A 257 -8.32 -25.65 0.16
C VAL A 257 -7.47 -26.49 -0.79
N HIS A 258 -6.33 -25.94 -1.26
CA HIS A 258 -5.48 -26.64 -2.21
C HIS A 258 -4.30 -27.38 -1.56
N GLN A 259 -4.19 -27.33 -0.22
CA GLN A 259 -3.19 -28.05 0.57
C GLN A 259 -1.72 -27.74 0.15
N LEU A 260 -1.47 -26.55 -0.39
CA LEU A 260 -0.11 -26.12 -0.74
C LEU A 260 0.67 -25.79 0.52
N SER A 261 1.96 -26.11 0.52
CA SER A 261 2.88 -25.74 1.60
C SER A 261 3.11 -24.21 1.64
N LEU A 262 3.56 -23.71 2.79
CA LEU A 262 3.87 -22.29 2.94
C LEU A 262 4.98 -21.83 1.98
N VAL A 263 5.94 -22.71 1.68
CA VAL A 263 7.01 -22.42 0.71
C VAL A 263 6.44 -22.29 -0.70
N GLU A 264 5.57 -23.20 -1.13
CA GLU A 264 4.94 -23.14 -2.45
C GLU A 264 4.09 -21.86 -2.60
N VAL A 265 3.20 -21.60 -1.62
CA VAL A 265 2.39 -20.38 -1.62
C VAL A 265 3.28 -19.15 -1.58
N GLY A 266 4.26 -19.08 -0.68
CA GLY A 266 5.19 -17.98 -0.57
C GLY A 266 5.96 -17.72 -1.86
N THR A 267 6.40 -18.78 -2.54
CA THR A 267 7.13 -18.67 -3.81
C THR A 267 6.23 -18.13 -4.92
N TRP A 268 5.07 -18.75 -5.17
CA TRP A 268 4.20 -18.34 -6.27
C TRP A 268 3.56 -16.97 -6.04
N PHE A 269 3.14 -16.66 -4.80
CA PHE A 269 2.64 -15.33 -4.47
C PHE A 269 3.74 -14.27 -4.49
N GLY A 270 4.90 -14.58 -3.93
CA GLY A 270 6.05 -13.68 -3.93
C GLY A 270 6.48 -13.30 -5.34
N LEU A 271 6.64 -14.28 -6.23
CA LEU A 271 6.97 -14.03 -7.64
C LEU A 271 5.87 -13.26 -8.35
N ALA A 272 4.61 -13.61 -8.12
CA ALA A 272 3.48 -12.91 -8.72
C ALA A 272 3.39 -11.45 -8.23
N MET A 273 3.66 -11.18 -6.94
CA MET A 273 3.72 -9.81 -6.40
C MET A 273 4.87 -9.02 -7.01
N ILE A 274 6.06 -9.59 -7.14
CA ILE A 274 7.21 -8.88 -7.74
C ILE A 274 6.95 -8.63 -9.24
N VAL A 275 6.75 -9.67 -10.02
CA VAL A 275 6.70 -9.55 -11.49
C VAL A 275 5.34 -9.03 -11.94
N GLY A 276 4.24 -9.67 -11.49
CA GLY A 276 2.87 -9.27 -11.82
C GLY A 276 2.54 -7.89 -11.27
N GLY A 277 3.01 -7.59 -10.05
CA GLY A 277 2.82 -6.28 -9.42
C GLY A 277 3.53 -5.16 -10.18
N ILE A 278 4.79 -5.34 -10.57
CA ILE A 278 5.52 -4.34 -11.37
C ILE A 278 4.84 -4.16 -12.73
N ILE A 279 4.48 -5.23 -13.42
CA ILE A 279 3.76 -5.17 -14.70
C ILE A 279 2.42 -4.47 -14.53
N GLY A 280 1.67 -4.77 -13.46
CA GLY A 280 0.40 -4.15 -13.16
C GLY A 280 0.52 -2.65 -12.91
N ILE A 281 1.41 -2.22 -12.03
CA ILE A 281 1.61 -0.80 -11.68
C ILE A 281 2.11 0.00 -12.87
N VAL A 282 3.18 -0.46 -13.53
CA VAL A 282 3.81 0.28 -14.64
C VAL A 282 2.95 0.20 -15.90
N GLY A 283 2.51 -1.00 -16.28
CA GLY A 283 1.65 -1.22 -17.44
C GLY A 283 0.28 -0.56 -17.28
N GLY A 284 -0.30 -0.63 -16.07
CA GLY A 284 -1.56 0.05 -15.74
C GLY A 284 -1.44 1.57 -15.88
N GLY A 285 -0.34 2.17 -15.39
CA GLY A 285 -0.06 3.59 -15.56
C GLY A 285 0.06 3.99 -17.03
N TYR A 286 0.87 3.28 -17.79
CA TYR A 286 1.07 3.52 -19.23
C TYR A 286 -0.24 3.42 -20.03
N LEU A 287 -0.98 2.33 -19.83
CA LEU A 287 -2.26 2.12 -20.50
C LEU A 287 -3.31 3.17 -20.10
N ALA A 288 -3.32 3.57 -18.83
CA ALA A 288 -4.25 4.58 -18.32
C ALA A 288 -4.05 5.94 -19.00
N ASP A 289 -2.80 6.36 -19.22
CA ASP A 289 -2.49 7.60 -19.92
C ASP A 289 -2.93 7.51 -21.40
N ARG A 290 -2.69 6.37 -22.06
CA ARG A 290 -3.16 6.14 -23.44
C ARG A 290 -4.69 6.13 -23.54
N PHE A 291 -5.40 5.53 -22.57
CA PHE A 291 -6.85 5.60 -22.50
C PHE A 291 -7.35 7.05 -22.26
N ARG A 292 -6.61 7.83 -21.47
CA ARG A 292 -6.92 9.26 -21.22
C ARG A 292 -6.82 10.10 -22.49
N GLU A 293 -5.90 9.78 -23.41
CA GLU A 293 -5.79 10.44 -24.72
C GLU A 293 -7.05 10.26 -25.57
N THR A 294 -7.76 9.15 -25.39
CA THR A 294 -8.99 8.85 -26.18
C THR A 294 -10.24 9.49 -25.58
N ALA A 295 -10.30 9.69 -24.27
CA ALA A 295 -11.46 10.24 -23.59
C ALA A 295 -11.13 10.71 -22.17
N THR A 296 -11.81 11.75 -21.68
CA THR A 296 -11.57 12.35 -20.35
C THR A 296 -11.70 11.33 -19.19
N GLY A 297 -12.66 10.39 -19.30
CA GLY A 297 -12.84 9.30 -18.33
C GLY A 297 -12.04 8.04 -18.63
N GLY A 298 -11.02 8.10 -19.52
CA GLY A 298 -10.29 6.93 -20.00
C GLY A 298 -9.57 6.15 -18.93
N ARG A 299 -8.95 6.79 -17.93
CA ARG A 299 -8.29 6.13 -16.81
C ARG A 299 -9.26 5.32 -15.95
N MET A 300 -10.43 5.90 -15.62
CA MET A 300 -11.49 5.20 -14.91
C MET A 300 -12.06 4.02 -15.73
N LYS A 301 -12.12 4.16 -17.05
CA LYS A 301 -12.51 3.07 -17.96
C LYS A 301 -11.52 1.91 -17.88
N LEU A 302 -10.22 2.19 -17.89
CA LEU A 302 -9.20 1.16 -17.72
C LEU A 302 -9.35 0.45 -16.37
N ALA A 303 -9.55 1.21 -15.27
CA ALA A 303 -9.76 0.63 -13.96
C ALA A 303 -11.03 -0.26 -13.91
N SER A 304 -12.11 0.15 -14.59
CA SER A 304 -13.32 -0.67 -14.76
C SER A 304 -13.04 -1.98 -15.50
N LEU A 305 -12.23 -1.95 -16.58
CA LEU A 305 -11.84 -3.16 -17.31
C LEU A 305 -10.93 -4.07 -16.47
N SER A 306 -9.99 -3.48 -15.71
CA SER A 306 -9.14 -4.23 -14.78
C SER A 306 -9.95 -4.89 -13.67
N ALA A 307 -10.98 -4.21 -13.14
CA ALA A 307 -11.89 -4.80 -12.17
C ALA A 307 -12.70 -5.96 -12.77
N ALA A 308 -13.19 -5.83 -14.01
CA ALA A 308 -13.88 -6.91 -14.72
C ALA A 308 -12.96 -8.13 -14.93
N ALA A 309 -11.73 -7.90 -15.38
CA ALA A 309 -10.74 -8.97 -15.53
C ALA A 309 -10.41 -9.65 -14.18
N SER A 310 -10.28 -8.86 -13.12
CA SER A 310 -10.09 -9.38 -11.76
C SER A 310 -11.29 -10.22 -11.29
N ALA A 311 -12.52 -9.81 -11.59
CA ALA A 311 -13.73 -10.58 -11.28
C ALA A 311 -13.69 -11.96 -11.97
N CYS A 312 -13.32 -11.99 -13.25
CA CYS A 312 -13.17 -13.25 -13.99
C CYS A 312 -12.07 -14.14 -13.39
N CYS A 313 -10.90 -13.57 -13.07
CA CYS A 313 -9.82 -14.32 -12.43
C CYS A 313 -10.27 -14.91 -11.09
N TRP A 314 -10.89 -14.11 -10.22
CA TRP A 314 -11.44 -14.58 -8.94
C TRP A 314 -12.45 -15.71 -9.13
N ALA A 315 -13.45 -15.53 -10.01
CA ALA A 315 -14.48 -16.53 -10.25
C ALA A 315 -13.89 -17.86 -10.74
N LEU A 316 -12.97 -17.79 -11.74
CA LEU A 316 -12.32 -18.99 -12.26
C LEU A 316 -11.45 -19.69 -11.20
N MET A 317 -10.74 -18.92 -10.37
CA MET A 317 -9.90 -19.48 -9.30
C MET A 317 -10.73 -20.18 -8.24
N LEU A 318 -11.86 -19.61 -7.82
CA LEU A 318 -12.70 -20.17 -6.76
C LEU A 318 -13.32 -21.51 -7.14
N PHE A 319 -13.58 -21.76 -8.43
CA PHE A 319 -14.23 -23.00 -8.89
C PHE A 319 -13.30 -23.97 -9.63
N SER A 320 -12.01 -23.62 -9.80
CA SER A 320 -11.01 -24.50 -10.41
C SER A 320 -10.28 -25.33 -9.35
N ASN A 321 -9.87 -26.55 -9.74
CA ASN A 321 -8.92 -27.38 -9.00
C ASN A 321 -7.64 -27.64 -9.79
N ASN A 322 -7.49 -27.01 -10.98
CA ASN A 322 -6.32 -27.15 -11.83
C ASN A 322 -5.21 -26.21 -11.33
N LEU A 323 -4.20 -26.76 -10.65
CA LEU A 323 -3.12 -25.96 -10.04
C LEU A 323 -2.37 -25.05 -11.03
N PRO A 324 -1.91 -25.52 -12.23
CA PRO A 324 -1.31 -24.63 -13.21
C PRO A 324 -2.19 -23.44 -13.60
N LEU A 325 -3.49 -23.67 -13.79
CA LEU A 325 -4.45 -22.59 -14.07
C LEU A 325 -4.57 -21.63 -12.91
N LEU A 326 -4.64 -22.12 -11.68
CA LEU A 326 -4.71 -21.29 -10.47
C LEU A 326 -3.51 -20.37 -10.33
N LEU A 327 -2.30 -20.89 -10.58
CA LEU A 327 -1.07 -20.12 -10.51
C LEU A 327 -0.99 -19.04 -11.61
N ALA A 328 -1.41 -19.37 -12.83
CA ALA A 328 -1.51 -18.40 -13.91
C ALA A 328 -2.54 -17.30 -13.62
N LEU A 329 -3.73 -17.68 -13.11
CA LEU A 329 -4.77 -16.74 -12.72
C LEU A 329 -4.33 -15.85 -11.55
N ASN A 330 -3.59 -16.39 -10.57
CA ASN A 330 -3.02 -15.60 -9.46
C ASN A 330 -2.09 -14.51 -9.98
N PHE A 331 -1.22 -14.84 -10.94
CA PHE A 331 -0.31 -13.87 -11.56
C PHE A 331 -1.09 -12.74 -12.26
N LEU A 332 -2.08 -13.09 -13.07
CA LEU A 332 -2.93 -12.13 -13.78
C LEU A 332 -3.75 -11.28 -12.80
N LEU A 333 -4.33 -11.92 -11.78
CA LEU A 333 -5.13 -11.25 -10.76
C LEU A 333 -4.32 -10.17 -10.02
N ILE A 334 -3.08 -10.48 -9.62
CA ILE A 334 -2.20 -9.51 -8.96
C ILE A 334 -1.88 -8.36 -9.90
N GLY A 335 -1.57 -8.62 -11.17
CA GLY A 335 -1.34 -7.59 -12.18
C GLY A 335 -2.53 -6.63 -12.33
N PHE A 336 -3.72 -7.16 -12.53
CA PHE A 336 -4.94 -6.36 -12.64
C PHE A 336 -5.28 -5.63 -11.33
N SER A 337 -5.11 -6.30 -10.18
CA SER A 337 -5.41 -5.73 -8.86
C SER A 337 -4.49 -4.57 -8.46
N LEU A 338 -3.33 -4.40 -9.07
CA LEU A 338 -2.40 -3.31 -8.80
C LEU A 338 -2.37 -2.24 -9.91
N SER A 339 -3.01 -2.49 -11.05
CA SER A 339 -3.00 -1.59 -12.21
C SER A 339 -3.71 -0.24 -11.99
N TRP A 340 -4.57 -0.14 -10.98
CA TRP A 340 -5.35 1.06 -10.70
C TRP A 340 -4.63 2.07 -9.79
N LEU A 341 -3.53 1.70 -9.14
CA LEU A 341 -2.86 2.54 -8.15
C LEU A 341 -2.44 3.90 -8.71
N GLY A 342 -1.73 3.94 -9.84
CA GLY A 342 -1.33 5.20 -10.48
C GLY A 342 -2.51 5.99 -11.05
N PRO A 343 -3.35 5.37 -11.89
CA PRO A 343 -4.50 6.02 -12.50
C PRO A 343 -5.45 6.71 -11.53
N SER A 344 -5.71 6.12 -10.36
CA SER A 344 -6.65 6.67 -9.38
C SER A 344 -6.26 8.06 -8.86
N PHE A 345 -4.96 8.29 -8.63
CA PHE A 345 -4.46 9.62 -8.22
C PHE A 345 -4.51 10.62 -9.35
N ALA A 346 -4.21 10.19 -10.57
CA ALA A 346 -4.23 11.05 -11.74
C ALA A 346 -5.66 11.52 -12.05
N ASP A 347 -6.66 10.64 -11.97
CA ASP A 347 -8.07 10.99 -12.13
C ASP A 347 -8.54 11.98 -11.06
N LEU A 348 -8.11 11.78 -9.82
CA LEU A 348 -8.49 12.68 -8.73
C LEU A 348 -7.94 14.09 -8.93
N ASN A 349 -6.72 14.21 -9.48
CA ASN A 349 -6.15 15.50 -9.83
C ASN A 349 -6.89 16.19 -11.00
N ASP A 350 -7.50 15.43 -11.90
CA ASP A 350 -8.33 15.97 -12.99
C ASP A 350 -9.72 16.40 -12.47
N ILE A 351 -10.28 15.70 -11.47
CA ILE A 351 -11.62 15.98 -10.92
C ILE A 351 -11.58 17.14 -9.91
N ALA A 352 -10.59 17.16 -9.02
CA ALA A 352 -10.53 18.11 -7.91
C ALA A 352 -9.82 19.41 -8.32
N ALA A 353 -10.40 20.55 -7.96
CA ALA A 353 -9.75 21.85 -8.12
C ALA A 353 -8.43 21.89 -7.35
N PRO A 354 -7.40 22.65 -7.83
CA PRO A 354 -6.05 22.64 -7.23
C PRO A 354 -6.02 22.88 -5.72
N ASN A 355 -6.87 23.77 -5.22
CA ASN A 355 -6.98 24.10 -3.79
C ASN A 355 -7.68 23.01 -2.94
N MET A 356 -8.32 22.03 -3.58
CA MET A 356 -9.05 20.95 -2.89
C MET A 356 -8.40 19.57 -3.05
N ARG A 357 -7.33 19.45 -3.87
CA ARG A 357 -6.68 18.17 -4.18
C ARG A 357 -6.20 17.41 -2.95
N GLY A 358 -5.57 18.12 -2.01
CA GLY A 358 -5.06 17.51 -0.79
C GLY A 358 -6.18 16.89 0.06
N LEU A 359 -7.31 17.60 0.20
CA LEU A 359 -8.47 17.08 0.92
C LEU A 359 -9.09 15.88 0.20
N ALA A 360 -9.27 15.97 -1.13
CA ALA A 360 -9.82 14.90 -1.94
C ALA A 360 -8.98 13.63 -1.85
N VAL A 361 -7.64 13.75 -1.93
CA VAL A 361 -6.69 12.64 -1.76
C VAL A 361 -6.78 12.04 -0.36
N GLY A 362 -6.87 12.86 0.68
CA GLY A 362 -6.97 12.36 2.06
C GLY A 362 -8.23 11.52 2.29
N ILE A 363 -9.39 11.98 1.79
CA ILE A 363 -10.65 11.25 1.92
C ILE A 363 -10.67 10.01 1.03
N TYR A 364 -10.13 10.10 -0.18
CA TYR A 364 -9.93 8.96 -1.05
C TYR A 364 -9.14 7.84 -0.35
N PHE A 365 -7.97 8.16 0.19
CA PHE A 365 -7.15 7.19 0.92
C PHE A 365 -7.88 6.60 2.12
N PHE A 366 -8.59 7.43 2.88
CA PHE A 366 -9.37 6.95 4.01
C PHE A 366 -10.42 5.91 3.59
N LEU A 367 -11.24 6.24 2.59
CA LEU A 367 -12.32 5.35 2.13
C LEU A 367 -11.78 4.06 1.50
N VAL A 368 -10.76 4.16 0.65
CA VAL A 368 -10.17 3.01 -0.03
C VAL A 368 -9.48 2.07 0.96
N ASN A 369 -8.71 2.62 1.92
CA ASN A 369 -8.05 1.80 2.93
C ASN A 369 -9.04 1.20 3.93
N LEU A 370 -10.04 1.97 4.36
CA LEU A 370 -11.08 1.46 5.25
C LEU A 370 -11.86 0.29 4.62
N ALA A 371 -12.27 0.44 3.35
CA ALA A 371 -12.98 -0.63 2.65
C ALA A 371 -12.11 -1.85 2.40
N GLY A 372 -10.90 -1.65 1.83
CA GLY A 372 -10.02 -2.74 1.41
C GLY A 372 -9.28 -3.42 2.56
N TYR A 373 -8.54 -2.65 3.35
CA TYR A 373 -7.73 -3.22 4.44
C TYR A 373 -8.45 -3.23 5.79
N GLY A 374 -9.46 -2.36 6.01
CA GLY A 374 -10.21 -2.35 7.26
C GLY A 374 -11.34 -3.37 7.28
N LEU A 375 -12.29 -3.24 6.36
CA LEU A 375 -13.56 -3.98 6.41
C LEU A 375 -13.54 -5.31 5.65
N ALA A 376 -12.90 -5.38 4.49
CA ALA A 376 -12.96 -6.58 3.65
C ALA A 376 -12.36 -7.82 4.32
N PRO A 377 -11.16 -7.79 4.95
CA PRO A 377 -10.63 -8.96 5.64
C PRO A 377 -11.50 -9.39 6.82
N LEU A 378 -12.12 -8.45 7.56
CA LEU A 378 -13.04 -8.74 8.65
C LEU A 378 -14.31 -9.43 8.16
N LEU A 379 -14.91 -8.94 7.08
CA LEU A 379 -16.10 -9.54 6.50
C LEU A 379 -15.83 -10.99 6.06
N ILE A 380 -14.72 -11.21 5.35
CA ILE A 380 -14.35 -12.56 4.91
C ILE A 380 -14.02 -13.46 6.11
N GLY A 381 -13.30 -12.94 7.12
CA GLY A 381 -13.02 -13.67 8.35
C GLY A 381 -14.30 -14.09 9.10
N ALA A 382 -15.28 -13.17 9.22
CA ALA A 382 -16.57 -13.46 9.84
C ALA A 382 -17.37 -14.50 9.06
N LEU A 383 -17.35 -14.46 7.73
CA LEU A 383 -17.98 -15.49 6.89
C LEU A 383 -17.27 -16.84 7.02
N ASN A 384 -15.95 -16.86 7.13
CA ASN A 384 -15.18 -18.08 7.36
C ASN A 384 -15.54 -18.73 8.69
N ASP A 385 -15.63 -17.93 9.75
CA ASP A 385 -16.00 -18.43 11.09
C ASP A 385 -17.48 -18.88 11.12
N TYR A 386 -18.38 -18.12 10.50
CA TYR A 386 -19.80 -18.46 10.40
C TYR A 386 -20.05 -19.80 9.68
N TRP A 387 -19.31 -20.07 8.61
CA TRP A 387 -19.42 -21.31 7.85
C TRP A 387 -18.47 -22.42 8.33
N ASN A 388 -17.79 -22.24 9.45
CA ASN A 388 -16.85 -23.20 10.02
C ASN A 388 -15.79 -23.69 9.01
N VAL A 389 -15.18 -22.78 8.27
CA VAL A 389 -14.15 -23.08 7.26
C VAL A 389 -12.97 -23.85 7.85
N SER A 390 -12.72 -23.76 9.16
CA SER A 390 -11.66 -24.51 9.84
C SER A 390 -11.89 -26.03 9.81
N THR A 391 -13.15 -26.48 9.78
CA THR A 391 -13.52 -27.90 9.69
C THR A 391 -13.89 -28.31 8.26
N HIS A 392 -14.38 -27.37 7.46
CA HIS A 392 -14.81 -27.56 6.07
C HIS A 392 -14.12 -26.56 5.13
N PRO A 393 -12.82 -26.77 4.79
CA PRO A 393 -12.04 -25.78 4.04
C PRO A 393 -12.65 -25.38 2.68
N GLU A 394 -13.33 -26.31 2.00
CA GLU A 394 -13.96 -26.07 0.69
C GLU A 394 -15.02 -24.96 0.73
N VAL A 395 -15.66 -24.75 1.87
CA VAL A 395 -16.69 -23.71 2.04
C VAL A 395 -16.07 -22.29 1.99
N MET A 396 -14.76 -22.17 2.16
CA MET A 396 -14.05 -20.89 1.99
C MET A 396 -14.28 -20.25 0.61
N ARG A 397 -14.60 -21.06 -0.40
CA ARG A 397 -14.98 -20.58 -1.75
C ARG A 397 -16.18 -19.62 -1.67
N LEU A 398 -17.14 -19.87 -0.78
CA LEU A 398 -18.32 -19.01 -0.58
C LEU A 398 -17.96 -17.68 0.10
N SER A 399 -17.09 -17.72 1.13
CA SER A 399 -16.61 -16.50 1.80
C SER A 399 -15.89 -15.56 0.82
N LEU A 400 -15.11 -16.15 -0.06
CA LEU A 400 -14.32 -15.38 -1.06
C LEU A 400 -15.15 -14.86 -2.23
N LEU A 401 -16.42 -15.25 -2.39
CA LEU A 401 -17.33 -14.63 -3.40
C LEU A 401 -17.52 -13.13 -3.19
N VAL A 402 -17.26 -12.63 -1.99
CA VAL A 402 -17.21 -11.18 -1.73
C VAL A 402 -16.27 -10.47 -2.72
N CYS A 403 -15.14 -11.09 -3.10
CA CYS A 403 -14.15 -10.50 -3.98
C CYS A 403 -14.64 -10.32 -5.43
N PRO A 404 -15.10 -11.35 -6.15
CA PRO A 404 -15.63 -11.16 -7.50
C PRO A 404 -16.88 -10.29 -7.51
N VAL A 405 -17.75 -10.34 -6.49
CA VAL A 405 -18.91 -9.45 -6.37
C VAL A 405 -18.46 -7.99 -6.24
N ALA A 406 -17.50 -7.70 -5.37
CA ALA A 406 -16.93 -6.36 -5.23
C ALA A 406 -16.29 -5.85 -6.53
N CYS A 407 -15.59 -6.72 -7.28
CA CYS A 407 -15.03 -6.39 -8.59
C CYS A 407 -16.12 -6.08 -9.63
N VAL A 408 -17.21 -6.83 -9.67
CA VAL A 408 -18.36 -6.55 -10.57
C VAL A 408 -18.98 -5.20 -10.23
N LEU A 409 -19.23 -4.93 -8.95
CA LEU A 409 -19.75 -3.63 -8.51
C LEU A 409 -18.79 -2.49 -8.85
N ALA A 410 -17.48 -2.68 -8.63
CA ALA A 410 -16.46 -1.72 -9.04
C ALA A 410 -16.47 -1.46 -10.55
N THR A 411 -16.61 -2.51 -11.37
CA THR A 411 -16.70 -2.42 -12.82
C THR A 411 -17.86 -1.52 -13.23
N ILE A 412 -19.03 -1.71 -12.63
CA ILE A 412 -20.24 -0.91 -12.93
C ILE A 412 -20.04 0.55 -12.50
N VAL A 413 -19.61 0.76 -11.25
CA VAL A 413 -19.46 2.11 -10.68
C VAL A 413 -18.41 2.93 -11.43
N LEU A 414 -17.22 2.35 -11.69
CA LEU A 414 -16.15 3.00 -12.45
C LEU A 414 -16.54 3.21 -13.93
N GLY A 415 -17.26 2.27 -14.52
CA GLY A 415 -17.76 2.38 -15.89
C GLY A 415 -18.77 3.53 -16.05
N ILE A 416 -19.70 3.69 -15.11
CA ILE A 416 -20.63 4.84 -15.08
C ILE A 416 -19.87 6.14 -14.84
N GLY A 417 -18.92 6.13 -13.87
CA GLY A 417 -18.08 7.29 -13.57
C GLY A 417 -17.27 7.77 -14.78
N SER A 418 -16.68 6.83 -15.53
CA SER A 418 -15.97 7.13 -16.77
C SER A 418 -16.84 7.84 -17.81
N ARG A 419 -18.08 7.40 -18.00
CA ARG A 419 -19.04 8.05 -18.92
C ARG A 419 -19.41 9.46 -18.44
N ASN A 420 -19.64 9.64 -17.15
CA ASN A 420 -19.97 10.94 -16.58
C ASN A 420 -18.84 11.96 -16.69
N MET A 421 -17.58 11.51 -16.72
CA MET A 421 -16.42 12.38 -16.96
C MET A 421 -16.34 12.85 -18.42
N ASN A 422 -16.82 12.04 -19.36
CA ASN A 422 -16.79 12.38 -20.79
C ASN A 422 -17.91 13.36 -21.18
N ASN A 423 -19.02 13.38 -20.44
CA ASN A 423 -20.20 14.18 -20.76
C ASN A 423 -20.19 15.58 -20.11
N SER A 424 -19.11 15.95 -19.48
CA SER A 424 -18.93 17.22 -18.74
C SER A 424 -17.71 18.00 -19.22
#